data_e138a627794cfb41d5437dcbf2512c79
#
_entry.id   e138a627794cfb41d5437dcbf2512c79
#
_cell.length_a   1.000
_cell.length_b   1.000
_cell.length_c   1.000
_cell.angle_alpha   90.00
_cell.angle_beta   90.00
_cell.angle_gamma   90.00
#
_symmetry.space_group_name_H-M   'P 1'
#
loop_
_entity.id
_entity.type
_entity.pdbx_description
1 polymer ?
#
loop_
_entity_poly.entity_id
_entity_poly.type
_entity_poly.pdbx_seq_one_letter_code
_entity_poly.pdbx_strand_id
1 'polypeptide(L)'
;VLEQRMTDTTRFADVVLPASAHAEKLGTFSNTNRQVQIGRPVVSPPGEARPDIDIIIDMGRRLGLDWGYKNVGEVFTEMASVMPSLANITWERLTREDVVTYPCDAPDKPGNEIIFATSFPTASGRAKIVPATLLPPDEMPDAEYPMVLTTGRMLEHWHTGSMTRR
;
A
#
# COMPACT_ATOMS: atom_id res chain seq x y z
N VAL A 1 13.27 8.19 -11.93
CA VAL A 1 13.10 7.30 -10.77
C VAL A 1 12.87 8.15 -9.52
N LEU A 2 11.87 7.77 -8.70
CA LEU A 2 11.72 8.27 -7.32
C LEU A 2 12.35 7.24 -6.39
N GLU A 3 13.32 7.66 -5.58
CA GLU A 3 14.06 6.72 -4.75
C GLU A 3 14.57 7.40 -3.48
N GLN A 4 14.61 6.66 -2.39
CA GLN A 4 15.13 7.13 -1.10
C GLN A 4 16.66 6.98 -0.98
N ARG A 5 17.26 6.15 -1.83
CA ARG A 5 18.67 5.84 -1.81
C ARG A 5 19.20 5.65 -3.22
N MET A 6 20.47 5.90 -3.41
CA MET A 6 21.14 5.57 -4.67
C MET A 6 21.30 4.06 -4.76
N THR A 7 20.45 3.44 -5.56
CA THR A 7 20.45 1.99 -5.85
C THR A 7 21.02 1.73 -7.24
N ASP A 8 21.21 0.45 -7.59
CA ASP A 8 21.65 0.11 -8.96
C ASP A 8 20.62 0.55 -10.01
N THR A 9 19.33 0.57 -9.67
CA THR A 9 18.29 1.08 -10.57
C THR A 9 18.48 2.56 -10.90
N THR A 10 18.95 3.38 -9.98
CA THR A 10 19.17 4.80 -10.22
C THR A 10 20.28 5.08 -11.23
N ARG A 11 21.21 4.13 -11.44
CA ARG A 11 22.29 4.23 -12.43
C ARG A 11 21.80 4.20 -13.88
N PHE A 12 20.60 3.65 -14.10
CA PHE A 12 19.97 3.58 -15.41
C PHE A 12 18.96 4.70 -15.66
N ALA A 13 18.77 5.59 -14.69
CA ALA A 13 17.79 6.67 -14.78
C ALA A 13 18.45 7.96 -15.30
N ASP A 14 17.77 8.64 -16.22
CA ASP A 14 18.16 9.97 -16.67
C ASP A 14 17.90 11.03 -15.60
N VAL A 15 16.86 10.82 -14.78
CA VAL A 15 16.47 11.71 -13.68
C VAL A 15 16.17 10.90 -12.43
N VAL A 16 16.76 11.30 -11.32
CA VAL A 16 16.49 10.74 -9.99
C VAL A 16 15.92 11.85 -9.11
N LEU A 17 14.73 11.60 -8.56
CA LEU A 17 14.04 12.50 -7.65
C LEU A 17 14.10 11.93 -6.24
N PRO A 18 14.70 12.64 -5.25
CA PRO A 18 14.83 12.13 -3.91
C PRO A 18 13.47 12.11 -3.20
N ALA A 19 13.04 10.92 -2.78
CA ALA A 19 11.79 10.68 -2.07
C ALA A 19 12.02 10.53 -0.57
N SER A 20 11.05 10.96 0.23
CA SER A 20 11.08 10.83 1.68
C SER A 20 10.71 9.42 2.14
N ALA A 21 11.25 9.00 3.28
CA ALA A 21 10.89 7.75 3.94
C ALA A 21 9.52 7.85 4.66
N HIS A 22 8.96 6.72 5.09
CA HIS A 22 7.65 6.70 5.74
C HIS A 22 7.61 7.52 7.05
N ALA A 23 8.71 7.59 7.79
CA ALA A 23 8.82 8.37 9.02
C ALA A 23 9.00 9.88 8.80
N GLU A 24 9.13 10.30 7.54
CA GLU A 24 9.40 11.68 7.12
C GLU A 24 8.20 12.35 6.45
N LYS A 25 7.07 11.63 6.33
CA LYS A 25 5.88 12.13 5.61
C LYS A 25 4.58 11.78 6.31
N LEU A 26 3.57 12.61 6.06
CA LEU A 26 2.19 12.36 6.46
C LEU A 26 1.50 11.50 5.39
N GLY A 27 0.74 10.50 5.82
CA GLY A 27 -0.01 9.65 4.91
C GLY A 27 -0.82 8.59 5.63
N THR A 28 -1.45 7.71 4.86
CA THR A 28 -2.19 6.57 5.40
C THR A 28 -1.52 5.26 5.00
N PHE A 29 -1.60 4.29 5.88
CA PHE A 29 -1.08 2.94 5.70
C PHE A 29 -2.17 1.93 6.03
N SER A 30 -2.38 0.95 5.16
CA SER A 30 -3.28 -0.16 5.44
C SER A 30 -2.47 -1.41 5.71
N ASN A 31 -2.82 -2.12 6.78
CA ASN A 31 -2.18 -3.38 7.13
C ASN A 31 -3.04 -4.59 6.72
N THR A 32 -2.49 -5.78 6.93
CA THR A 32 -3.17 -7.05 6.63
C THR A 32 -4.45 -7.26 7.45
N ASN A 33 -4.56 -6.63 8.63
CA ASN A 33 -5.75 -6.66 9.47
C ASN A 33 -6.85 -5.71 8.97
N ARG A 34 -6.69 -5.11 7.80
CA ARG A 34 -7.63 -4.14 7.24
C ARG A 34 -7.78 -2.86 8.07
N GLN A 35 -6.74 -2.49 8.78
CA GLN A 35 -6.69 -1.23 9.53
C GLN A 35 -6.05 -0.15 8.65
N VAL A 36 -6.78 0.93 8.44
CA VAL A 36 -6.25 2.16 7.85
C VAL A 36 -5.70 3.01 8.98
N GLN A 37 -4.43 3.31 8.93
CA GLN A 37 -3.70 4.02 9.98
C GLN A 37 -3.15 5.34 9.42
N ILE A 38 -3.16 6.40 10.22
CA ILE A 38 -2.48 7.63 9.86
C ILE A 38 -1.01 7.56 10.32
N GLY A 39 -0.08 7.75 9.40
CA GLY A 39 1.33 7.91 9.71
C GLY A 39 1.70 9.39 9.73
N ARG A 40 2.28 9.84 10.83
CA ARG A 40 2.76 11.21 10.98
C ARG A 40 4.27 11.28 10.86
N PRO A 41 4.83 12.36 10.31
CA PRO A 41 6.27 12.52 10.28
C PRO A 41 6.83 12.62 11.70
N VAL A 42 7.93 11.92 11.94
CA VAL A 42 8.67 11.91 13.21
C VAL A 42 9.98 12.67 13.07
N VAL A 43 10.52 12.69 11.85
CA VAL A 43 11.75 13.39 11.49
C VAL A 43 11.55 14.15 10.18
N SER A 44 12.35 15.18 9.96
CA SER A 44 12.35 15.91 8.70
C SER A 44 13.05 15.12 7.59
N PRO A 45 12.58 15.20 6.33
CA PRO A 45 13.30 14.61 5.21
C PRO A 45 14.71 15.18 5.08
N PRO A 46 15.72 14.37 4.75
CA PRO A 46 17.08 14.83 4.58
C PRO A 46 17.28 15.57 3.24
N GLY A 47 18.13 16.59 3.23
CA GLY A 47 18.53 17.30 2.01
C GLY A 47 17.34 17.83 1.21
N GLU A 48 17.24 17.42 -0.04
CA GLU A 48 16.16 17.81 -0.97
C GLU A 48 15.06 16.76 -1.10
N ALA A 49 15.03 15.76 -0.22
CA ALA A 49 14.00 14.72 -0.25
C ALA A 49 12.60 15.31 0.03
N ARG A 50 11.63 14.88 -0.77
CA ARG A 50 10.24 15.36 -0.72
C ARG A 50 9.28 14.18 -0.57
N PRO A 51 8.10 14.39 0.03
CA PRO A 51 7.02 13.40 -0.03
C PRO A 51 6.69 13.01 -1.47
N ASP A 52 6.47 11.72 -1.72
CA ASP A 52 6.17 11.23 -3.08
C ASP A 52 4.96 11.93 -3.69
N ILE A 53 3.94 12.21 -2.87
CA ILE A 53 2.73 12.89 -3.34
C ILE A 53 3.04 14.30 -3.88
N ASP A 54 3.93 15.05 -3.25
CA ASP A 54 4.31 16.39 -3.69
C ASP A 54 5.09 16.32 -5.00
N ILE A 55 5.96 15.32 -5.16
CA ILE A 55 6.70 15.08 -6.40
C ILE A 55 5.72 14.71 -7.53
N ILE A 56 4.77 13.82 -7.26
CA ILE A 56 3.77 13.38 -8.25
C ILE A 56 2.87 14.55 -8.69
N ILE A 57 2.40 15.36 -7.75
CA ILE A 57 1.58 16.55 -8.05
C ILE A 57 2.38 17.55 -8.89
N ASP A 58 3.64 17.81 -8.54
CA ASP A 58 4.50 18.71 -9.29
C ASP A 58 4.76 18.20 -10.73
N MET A 59 5.02 16.91 -10.88
CA MET A 59 5.16 16.28 -12.20
C MET A 59 3.85 16.39 -13.00
N GLY A 60 2.71 16.09 -12.39
CA GLY A 60 1.40 16.22 -13.04
C GLY A 60 1.18 17.64 -13.56
N ARG A 61 1.45 18.64 -12.72
CA ARG A 61 1.33 20.06 -13.10
C ARG A 61 2.22 20.43 -14.30
N ARG A 62 3.47 19.94 -14.33
CA ARG A 62 4.38 20.14 -15.47
C ARG A 62 3.90 19.48 -16.75
N LEU A 63 3.12 18.41 -16.64
CA LEU A 63 2.46 17.74 -17.77
C LEU A 63 1.10 18.35 -18.17
N GLY A 64 0.70 19.46 -17.55
CA GLY A 64 -0.56 20.13 -17.81
C GLY A 64 -1.76 19.53 -17.08
N LEU A 65 -1.53 18.66 -16.09
CA LEU A 65 -2.58 18.12 -15.22
C LEU A 65 -2.67 18.98 -13.96
N ASP A 66 -3.81 19.56 -13.71
CA ASP A 66 -4.07 20.33 -12.47
C ASP A 66 -5.12 19.58 -11.63
N TRP A 67 -4.64 18.81 -10.66
CA TRP A 67 -5.50 18.08 -9.73
C TRP A 67 -6.00 18.93 -8.56
N GLY A 68 -5.45 20.12 -8.37
CA GLY A 68 -5.89 21.08 -7.35
C GLY A 68 -5.68 20.68 -5.90
N TYR A 69 -5.06 19.52 -5.61
CA TYR A 69 -4.84 19.07 -4.23
C TYR A 69 -3.89 20.00 -3.48
N LYS A 70 -4.27 20.36 -2.27
CA LYS A 70 -3.49 21.20 -1.36
C LYS A 70 -2.73 20.37 -0.32
N ASN A 71 -3.20 19.16 -0.03
CA ASN A 71 -2.62 18.30 0.99
C ASN A 71 -3.03 16.83 0.77
N VAL A 72 -2.37 15.92 1.46
CA VAL A 72 -2.61 14.48 1.38
C VAL A 72 -4.01 14.07 1.87
N GLY A 73 -4.64 14.87 2.74
CA GLY A 73 -6.00 14.62 3.22
C GLY A 73 -7.05 14.76 2.11
N GLU A 74 -6.87 15.71 1.19
CA GLU A 74 -7.74 15.87 0.03
C GLU A 74 -7.61 14.68 -0.93
N VAL A 75 -6.40 14.19 -1.14
CA VAL A 75 -6.14 12.97 -1.93
C VAL A 75 -6.80 11.75 -1.27
N PHE A 76 -6.68 11.61 0.05
CA PHE A 76 -7.35 10.53 0.78
C PHE A 76 -8.87 10.61 0.66
N THR A 77 -9.43 11.82 0.74
CA THR A 77 -10.88 12.05 0.62
C THR A 77 -11.39 11.61 -0.75
N GLU A 78 -10.68 11.93 -1.83
CA GLU A 78 -11.04 11.45 -3.16
C GLU A 78 -10.90 9.94 -3.28
N MET A 79 -9.78 9.36 -2.79
CA MET A 79 -9.58 7.91 -2.75
C MET A 79 -10.74 7.20 -2.03
N ALA A 80 -11.14 7.70 -0.87
CA ALA A 80 -12.24 7.13 -0.10
C ALA A 80 -13.60 7.26 -0.83
N SER A 81 -13.79 8.29 -1.63
CA SER A 81 -15.03 8.51 -2.40
C SER A 81 -15.23 7.48 -3.52
N VAL A 82 -14.15 6.95 -4.08
CA VAL A 82 -14.18 5.94 -5.16
C VAL A 82 -13.96 4.49 -4.69
N MET A 83 -13.66 4.32 -3.40
CA MET A 83 -13.45 3.01 -2.77
C MET A 83 -14.55 2.71 -1.74
N PRO A 84 -15.61 1.93 -2.10
CA PRO A 84 -16.72 1.63 -1.17
C PRO A 84 -16.26 1.00 0.15
N SER A 85 -15.16 0.26 0.15
CA SER A 85 -14.59 -0.34 1.37
C SER A 85 -14.07 0.68 2.38
N LEU A 86 -13.77 1.92 1.93
CA LEU A 86 -13.33 3.02 2.78
C LEU A 86 -14.47 3.97 3.18
N ALA A 87 -15.72 3.66 2.81
CA ALA A 87 -16.88 4.44 3.24
C ALA A 87 -16.87 4.61 4.76
N ASN A 88 -17.26 5.80 5.23
CA ASN A 88 -17.28 6.17 6.65
C ASN A 88 -15.88 6.29 7.32
N ILE A 89 -14.80 6.19 6.55
CA ILE A 89 -13.45 6.49 7.03
C ILE A 89 -13.03 7.80 6.40
N THR A 90 -13.13 8.89 7.16
CA THR A 90 -12.74 10.23 6.70
C THR A 90 -11.34 10.58 7.20
N TRP A 91 -10.72 11.56 6.56
CA TRP A 91 -9.43 12.08 7.00
C TRP A 91 -9.50 12.66 8.42
N GLU A 92 -10.57 13.38 8.74
CA GLU A 92 -10.80 13.95 10.07
C GLU A 92 -10.94 12.84 11.11
N ARG A 93 -11.62 11.75 10.77
CA ARG A 93 -11.75 10.59 11.65
C ARG A 93 -10.40 9.94 11.91
N LEU A 94 -9.61 9.68 10.89
CA LEU A 94 -8.26 9.13 11.05
C LEU A 94 -7.34 10.05 11.86
N THR A 95 -7.47 11.36 11.67
CA THR A 95 -6.69 12.34 12.44
C THR A 95 -7.02 12.29 13.95
N ARG A 96 -8.26 11.96 14.28
CA ARG A 96 -8.75 11.86 15.66
C ARG A 96 -8.51 10.49 16.30
N GLU A 97 -8.71 9.41 15.53
CA GLU A 97 -8.73 8.03 16.04
C GLU A 97 -7.43 7.26 15.76
N ASP A 98 -6.55 7.83 14.94
CA ASP A 98 -5.28 7.26 14.48
C ASP A 98 -5.42 6.02 13.60
N VAL A 99 -6.42 5.16 13.85
CA VAL A 99 -6.65 3.90 13.13
C VAL A 99 -8.12 3.57 13.05
N VAL A 100 -8.59 3.12 11.88
CA VAL A 100 -9.95 2.61 11.68
C VAL A 100 -9.90 1.34 10.85
N THR A 101 -10.60 0.31 11.28
CA THR A 101 -10.73 -0.95 10.51
C THR A 101 -11.81 -0.80 9.42
N TYR A 102 -11.54 -1.29 8.22
CA TYR A 102 -12.53 -1.31 7.13
C TYR A 102 -13.04 -2.73 6.83
N PRO A 103 -14.27 -2.91 6.32
CA PRO A 103 -15.27 -1.88 6.12
C PRO A 103 -15.84 -1.36 7.45
N CYS A 104 -16.44 -0.17 7.38
CA CYS A 104 -17.05 0.48 8.53
C CYS A 104 -18.49 0.91 8.16
N ASP A 105 -19.48 0.44 8.91
CA ASP A 105 -20.90 0.60 8.57
C ASP A 105 -21.43 2.02 8.81
N ALA A 106 -20.80 2.76 9.73
CA ALA A 106 -21.18 4.14 10.02
C ALA A 106 -19.98 4.95 10.54
N PRO A 107 -20.01 6.29 10.44
CA PRO A 107 -18.90 7.15 10.87
C PRO A 107 -18.53 7.06 12.34
N ASP A 108 -19.48 6.68 13.19
CA ASP A 108 -19.35 6.57 14.65
C ASP A 108 -19.17 5.12 15.16
N LYS A 109 -19.16 4.15 14.23
CA LYS A 109 -19.01 2.73 14.58
C LYS A 109 -17.55 2.28 14.41
N PRO A 110 -17.09 1.32 15.22
CA PRO A 110 -15.86 0.62 14.91
C PRO A 110 -16.00 -0.12 13.58
N GLY A 111 -14.88 -0.38 12.93
CA GLY A 111 -14.87 -1.21 11.71
C GLY A 111 -15.22 -2.67 12.01
N ASN A 112 -15.64 -3.38 10.97
CA ASN A 112 -16.05 -4.78 11.09
C ASN A 112 -14.82 -5.69 11.20
N GLU A 113 -14.63 -6.30 12.36
CA GLU A 113 -13.54 -7.25 12.59
C GLU A 113 -13.68 -8.50 11.71
N ILE A 114 -14.93 -8.98 11.52
CA ILE A 114 -15.24 -10.13 10.70
C ILE A 114 -16.06 -9.67 9.48
N ILE A 115 -15.52 -9.89 8.29
CA ILE A 115 -16.22 -9.63 7.03
C ILE A 115 -17.03 -10.85 6.60
N PHE A 116 -18.08 -10.60 5.81
CA PHE A 116 -18.95 -11.66 5.27
C PHE A 116 -19.64 -12.52 6.35
N ALA A 117 -19.86 -11.96 7.54
CA ALA A 117 -20.46 -12.68 8.65
C ALA A 117 -21.88 -13.18 8.35
N THR A 118 -22.63 -12.47 7.52
CA THR A 118 -24.03 -12.79 7.18
C THR A 118 -24.23 -13.17 5.73
N SER A 119 -23.48 -12.58 4.81
CA SER A 119 -23.58 -12.84 3.37
C SER A 119 -22.32 -12.42 2.63
N PHE A 120 -22.11 -12.95 1.45
CA PHE A 120 -21.04 -12.54 0.54
C PHE A 120 -21.58 -11.50 -0.47
N PRO A 121 -20.73 -10.58 -0.96
CA PRO A 121 -21.14 -9.56 -1.95
C PRO A 121 -21.23 -10.16 -3.36
N THR A 122 -22.07 -11.15 -3.52
CA THR A 122 -22.40 -11.85 -4.76
C THR A 122 -23.89 -11.77 -5.00
N ALA A 123 -24.35 -11.97 -6.24
CA ALA A 123 -25.76 -11.94 -6.56
C ALA A 123 -26.58 -13.00 -5.77
N SER A 124 -25.97 -14.11 -5.39
CA SER A 124 -26.61 -15.16 -4.59
C SER A 124 -26.47 -14.98 -3.08
N GLY A 125 -25.68 -14.01 -2.62
CA GLY A 125 -25.30 -13.83 -1.21
C GLY A 125 -24.39 -14.93 -0.66
N ARG A 126 -23.95 -15.87 -1.48
CA ARG A 126 -23.09 -17.01 -1.09
C ARG A 126 -21.73 -16.93 -1.73
N ALA A 127 -20.72 -17.48 -1.06
CA ALA A 127 -19.40 -17.65 -1.65
C ALA A 127 -19.49 -18.58 -2.87
N LYS A 128 -18.74 -18.25 -3.92
CA LYS A 128 -18.56 -19.13 -5.08
C LYS A 128 -17.35 -20.04 -4.82
N ILE A 129 -17.59 -21.30 -4.62
CA ILE A 129 -16.54 -22.32 -4.53
C ILE A 129 -16.21 -22.78 -5.95
N VAL A 130 -14.98 -22.58 -6.37
CA VAL A 130 -14.49 -23.01 -7.67
C VAL A 130 -13.55 -24.19 -7.45
N PRO A 131 -13.84 -25.37 -8.01
CA PRO A 131 -12.91 -26.49 -7.93
C PRO A 131 -11.63 -26.14 -8.70
N ALA A 132 -10.50 -26.46 -8.13
CA ALA A 132 -9.20 -26.27 -8.74
C ALA A 132 -8.54 -27.63 -8.96
N THR A 133 -7.97 -27.83 -10.14
CA THR A 133 -7.10 -28.96 -10.42
C THR A 133 -5.68 -28.61 -9.96
N LEU A 134 -5.12 -29.46 -9.11
CA LEU A 134 -3.73 -29.32 -8.71
C LEU A 134 -2.84 -29.78 -9.87
N LEU A 135 -2.10 -28.85 -10.42
CA LEU A 135 -1.10 -29.13 -11.44
C LEU A 135 0.27 -29.20 -10.80
N PRO A 136 1.14 -30.12 -11.25
CA PRO A 136 2.54 -30.09 -10.84
C PRO A 136 3.22 -28.79 -11.34
N PRO A 137 4.36 -28.38 -10.78
CA PRO A 137 5.19 -27.33 -11.35
C PRO A 137 5.57 -27.66 -12.81
N ASP A 138 5.74 -26.62 -13.63
CA ASP A 138 6.17 -26.80 -15.02
C ASP A 138 7.54 -27.47 -15.12
N GLU A 139 8.42 -27.23 -14.13
CA GLU A 139 9.71 -27.87 -13.99
C GLU A 139 9.70 -28.80 -12.80
N MET A 140 9.79 -30.09 -13.04
CA MET A 140 9.91 -31.14 -12.04
C MET A 140 11.38 -31.56 -11.91
N PRO A 141 11.81 -32.01 -10.73
CA PRO A 141 13.14 -32.61 -10.59
C PRO A 141 13.36 -33.74 -11.57
N ASP A 142 14.54 -33.79 -12.16
CA ASP A 142 14.98 -34.85 -13.08
C ASP A 142 16.38 -35.37 -12.71
N ALA A 143 17.00 -36.17 -13.58
CA ALA A 143 18.32 -36.75 -13.32
C ALA A 143 19.46 -35.71 -13.34
N GLU A 144 19.29 -34.62 -14.09
CA GLU A 144 20.26 -33.52 -14.17
C GLU A 144 20.05 -32.52 -13.03
N TYR A 145 18.79 -32.23 -12.67
CA TYR A 145 18.38 -31.31 -11.58
C TYR A 145 17.53 -32.04 -10.54
N PRO A 146 18.14 -32.86 -9.67
CA PRO A 146 17.38 -33.76 -8.79
C PRO A 146 16.79 -33.08 -7.54
N MET A 147 17.06 -31.79 -7.33
CA MET A 147 16.63 -31.08 -6.14
C MET A 147 15.60 -30.01 -6.44
N VAL A 148 14.65 -29.83 -5.52
CA VAL A 148 13.69 -28.71 -5.55
C VAL A 148 14.30 -27.50 -4.88
N LEU A 149 14.41 -26.39 -5.58
CA LEU A 149 14.72 -25.09 -4.98
C LEU A 149 13.46 -24.49 -4.37
N THR A 150 13.49 -24.30 -3.06
CA THR A 150 12.42 -23.60 -2.33
C THR A 150 12.91 -22.28 -1.77
N THR A 151 12.04 -21.27 -1.75
CA THR A 151 12.30 -20.01 -1.09
C THR A 151 11.37 -19.86 0.12
N GLY A 152 11.91 -19.38 1.23
CA GLY A 152 11.16 -19.13 2.46
C GLY A 152 11.08 -17.64 2.79
N ARG A 153 10.11 -17.29 3.62
CA ARG A 153 9.98 -15.93 4.16
C ARG A 153 10.80 -15.81 5.44
N MET A 154 11.46 -14.67 5.58
CA MET A 154 12.04 -14.24 6.86
C MET A 154 11.24 -13.04 7.35
N LEU A 155 10.78 -13.08 8.59
CA LEU A 155 9.91 -12.03 9.16
C LEU A 155 10.64 -10.67 9.21
N GLU A 156 11.94 -10.69 9.42
CA GLU A 156 12.80 -9.51 9.53
C GLU A 156 13.06 -8.82 8.19
N HIS A 157 12.71 -9.46 7.08
CA HIS A 157 12.96 -8.92 5.76
C HIS A 157 11.67 -8.53 5.04
N TRP A 158 11.65 -7.31 4.54
CA TRP A 158 10.62 -6.88 3.59
C TRP A 158 10.97 -7.38 2.19
N HIS A 159 10.11 -8.22 1.61
CA HIS A 159 10.30 -8.85 0.31
C HIS A 159 11.68 -9.54 0.20
N THR A 160 12.48 -9.13 -0.78
CA THR A 160 13.84 -9.67 -1.01
C THR A 160 14.88 -9.17 -0.01
N GLY A 161 14.48 -8.35 0.95
CA GLY A 161 15.37 -7.81 1.98
C GLY A 161 16.32 -6.72 1.48
N SER A 162 15.99 -6.04 0.39
CA SER A 162 16.85 -5.00 -0.20
C SER A 162 17.16 -3.84 0.77
N MET A 163 16.26 -3.57 1.72
CA MET A 163 16.46 -2.54 2.74
C MET A 163 17.05 -3.08 4.05
N THR A 164 16.94 -4.38 4.32
CA THR A 164 17.28 -4.98 5.62
C THR A 164 18.50 -5.91 5.58
N ARG A 165 18.95 -6.35 4.40
CA ARG A 165 20.16 -7.16 4.23
C ARG A 165 21.38 -6.27 4.00
N ARG A 166 21.80 -5.56 5.03
CA ARG A 166 23.02 -4.76 5.01
C ARG A 166 23.94 -5.15 6.13
#